data_3640095ffbee6735b6f7a7c4324552cd
#
_entry.id   3640095ffbee6735b6f7a7c4324552cd
#
_cell.length_a   1.000
_cell.length_b   1.000
_cell.length_c   1.000
_cell.angle_alpha   90.00
_cell.angle_beta   90.00
_cell.angle_gamma   90.00
#
_symmetry.space_group_name_H-M   'P 1'
#
loop_
_entity.id
_entity.type
_entity.pdbx_description
1 polymer ?
#
loop_
_entity_poly.entity_id
_entity_poly.type
_entity_poly.pdbx_seq_one_letter_code
_entity_poly.pdbx_strand_id
1 'polypeptide(L)'
;MVGNNPSIFQGEGYDFIELREYMPGDDIRHIDWNITAKMQRPFIKIFREERELNIVVVSVLNGSVHFGSKRFKQETIAQTAALLGFSTLKNGDLLSSYIFTDEMISHSKPSKKLHQIQKNVQDILEFDAINKKVDFKVIADTLFKRLKRKSLILIIGDYFEIPDFRLLARKHEVLCVIVRDHLEEHPPEMGFASLVDPESVAGLEGDFNASSVKTYSQKVAAHDHRLFDRLRRDGIRFTKIYTDANASVALRRLFEGR
;
A
#
# COMPACT_ATOMS: atom_id res chain seq x y z
N MET A 1 -28.25 15.09 -18.85
CA MET A 1 -28.65 13.78 -19.41
C MET A 1 -27.51 13.29 -20.28
N VAL A 2 -26.69 12.39 -19.80
CA VAL A 2 -25.63 11.74 -20.58
C VAL A 2 -26.11 10.31 -20.80
N GLY A 3 -26.34 9.97 -22.06
CA GLY A 3 -26.91 8.71 -22.48
C GLY A 3 -25.94 7.56 -22.30
N ASN A 4 -26.38 6.54 -21.60
CA ASN A 4 -25.75 5.23 -21.44
C ASN A 4 -26.03 4.44 -22.72
N ASN A 5 -25.12 4.50 -23.71
CA ASN A 5 -25.20 3.59 -24.86
C ASN A 5 -24.45 2.31 -24.49
N PRO A 6 -25.12 1.16 -24.37
CA PRO A 6 -24.40 -0.09 -24.21
C PRO A 6 -23.64 -0.40 -25.51
N SER A 7 -22.33 -0.59 -25.39
CA SER A 7 -21.47 -1.05 -26.47
C SER A 7 -21.96 -2.41 -26.98
N ILE A 8 -22.22 -2.51 -28.29
CA ILE A 8 -22.66 -3.74 -28.98
C ILE A 8 -21.52 -4.79 -29.13
N PHE A 9 -20.34 -4.51 -28.63
CA PHE A 9 -19.20 -5.43 -28.66
C PHE A 9 -19.06 -6.19 -27.35
N GLN A 10 -19.78 -7.28 -27.22
CA GLN A 10 -19.47 -8.37 -26.31
C GLN A 10 -18.34 -9.22 -26.91
N GLY A 11 -17.11 -9.09 -26.41
CA GLY A 11 -16.00 -9.92 -26.81
C GLY A 11 -14.70 -9.47 -26.19
N GLU A 12 -14.18 -10.29 -25.27
CA GLU A 12 -12.80 -10.30 -24.81
C GLU A 12 -12.23 -8.92 -24.43
N GLY A 13 -12.42 -8.44 -23.23
CA GLY A 13 -11.74 -7.42 -22.43
C GLY A 13 -10.64 -6.52 -23.03
N TYR A 14 -10.77 -6.17 -24.32
CA TYR A 14 -9.82 -5.35 -25.05
C TYR A 14 -10.47 -4.01 -25.42
N ASP A 15 -9.98 -2.93 -24.83
CA ASP A 15 -10.34 -1.59 -25.29
C ASP A 15 -9.65 -1.28 -26.62
N PHE A 16 -10.45 -0.98 -27.66
CA PHE A 16 -9.92 -0.50 -28.93
C PHE A 16 -9.24 0.86 -28.74
N ILE A 17 -7.95 0.95 -29.12
CA ILE A 17 -7.17 2.19 -29.05
C ILE A 17 -7.17 2.91 -30.38
N GLU A 18 -6.66 2.23 -31.42
CA GLU A 18 -6.45 2.84 -32.74
C GLU A 18 -6.40 1.79 -33.85
N LEU A 19 -6.55 2.29 -35.06
CA LEU A 19 -6.25 1.55 -36.29
C LEU A 19 -4.93 2.08 -36.83
N ARG A 20 -3.99 1.20 -37.11
CA ARG A 20 -2.78 1.54 -37.83
C ARG A 20 -2.48 0.57 -38.99
N GLU A 21 -1.64 0.99 -39.92
CA GLU A 21 -1.17 0.13 -41.00
C GLU A 21 -0.40 -1.07 -40.42
N TYR A 22 -0.64 -2.25 -40.95
CA TYR A 22 0.05 -3.48 -40.58
C TYR A 22 1.55 -3.37 -40.84
N MET A 23 2.38 -3.82 -39.94
CA MET A 23 3.83 -3.94 -40.09
C MET A 23 4.25 -5.43 -39.99
N PRO A 24 5.29 -5.85 -40.71
CA PRO A 24 5.81 -7.21 -40.56
C PRO A 24 6.17 -7.51 -39.10
N GLY A 25 5.57 -8.59 -38.56
CA GLY A 25 5.71 -8.98 -37.15
C GLY A 25 4.47 -8.72 -36.30
N ASP A 26 3.48 -7.98 -36.79
CA ASP A 26 2.19 -7.82 -36.12
C ASP A 26 1.35 -9.09 -36.17
N ASP A 27 0.44 -9.26 -35.21
CA ASP A 27 -0.46 -10.39 -35.15
C ASP A 27 -1.58 -10.25 -36.20
N ILE A 28 -1.53 -11.10 -37.23
CA ILE A 28 -2.49 -11.11 -38.33
C ILE A 28 -3.94 -11.34 -37.93
N ARG A 29 -4.19 -11.89 -36.73
CA ARG A 29 -5.54 -12.08 -36.18
C ARG A 29 -6.27 -10.77 -35.88
N HIS A 30 -5.51 -9.68 -35.68
CA HIS A 30 -6.04 -8.36 -35.42
C HIS A 30 -6.25 -7.51 -36.68
N ILE A 31 -6.06 -8.07 -37.89
CA ILE A 31 -6.33 -7.36 -39.13
C ILE A 31 -7.84 -7.08 -39.26
N ASP A 32 -8.17 -5.81 -39.47
CA ASP A 32 -9.53 -5.40 -39.85
C ASP A 32 -9.72 -5.53 -41.37
N TRP A 33 -10.30 -6.63 -41.79
CA TRP A 33 -10.52 -6.92 -43.19
C TRP A 33 -11.47 -5.94 -43.88
N ASN A 34 -12.43 -5.32 -43.15
CA ASN A 34 -13.36 -4.34 -43.71
C ASN A 34 -12.65 -3.03 -44.07
N ILE A 35 -11.75 -2.57 -43.22
CA ILE A 35 -10.96 -1.36 -43.43
C ILE A 35 -9.86 -1.65 -44.46
N THR A 36 -9.20 -2.78 -44.37
CA THR A 36 -8.19 -3.24 -45.32
C THR A 36 -8.75 -3.23 -46.75
N ALA A 37 -9.98 -3.73 -46.95
CA ALA A 37 -10.63 -3.72 -48.26
C ALA A 37 -10.93 -2.31 -48.79
N LYS A 38 -11.29 -1.38 -47.91
CA LYS A 38 -11.58 0.03 -48.27
C LYS A 38 -10.30 0.82 -48.57
N MET A 39 -9.24 0.58 -47.81
CA MET A 39 -8.00 1.34 -47.90
C MET A 39 -6.98 0.72 -48.83
N GLN A 40 -7.24 -0.49 -49.35
CA GLN A 40 -6.36 -1.30 -50.21
C GLN A 40 -4.95 -1.53 -49.61
N ARG A 41 -4.85 -1.47 -48.28
CA ARG A 41 -3.66 -1.75 -47.50
C ARG A 41 -4.08 -2.44 -46.19
N PRO A 42 -3.28 -3.37 -45.67
CA PRO A 42 -3.65 -4.07 -44.45
C PRO A 42 -3.60 -3.13 -43.21
N PHE A 43 -4.70 -3.07 -42.47
CA PHE A 43 -4.82 -2.34 -41.20
C PHE A 43 -5.08 -3.29 -40.07
N ILE A 44 -4.45 -3.04 -38.89
CA ILE A 44 -4.67 -3.78 -37.66
C ILE A 44 -5.40 -2.91 -36.63
N LYS A 45 -6.24 -3.57 -35.85
CA LYS A 45 -6.82 -3.02 -34.65
C LYS A 45 -5.83 -3.18 -33.50
N ILE A 46 -5.42 -2.08 -32.88
CA ILE A 46 -4.66 -2.09 -31.65
C ILE A 46 -5.64 -2.01 -30.50
N PHE A 47 -5.53 -2.99 -29.62
CA PHE A 47 -6.32 -3.07 -28.40
C PHE A 47 -5.42 -2.84 -27.19
N ARG A 48 -5.94 -2.15 -26.18
CA ARG A 48 -5.34 -2.14 -24.84
C ARG A 48 -5.87 -3.35 -24.09
N GLU A 49 -4.99 -4.22 -23.68
CA GLU A 49 -5.37 -5.28 -22.76
C GLU A 49 -5.56 -4.65 -21.37
N GLU A 50 -6.80 -4.44 -20.95
CA GLU A 50 -7.09 -4.12 -19.56
C GLU A 50 -6.85 -5.37 -18.71
N ARG A 51 -5.68 -5.43 -18.09
CA ARG A 51 -5.38 -6.49 -17.11
C ARG A 51 -5.82 -6.02 -15.75
N GLU A 52 -6.77 -6.73 -15.16
CA GLU A 52 -7.11 -6.54 -13.75
C GLU A 52 -5.85 -6.68 -12.91
N LEU A 53 -5.51 -5.63 -12.18
CA LEU A 53 -4.41 -5.67 -11.24
C LEU A 53 -4.84 -6.42 -9.98
N ASN A 54 -3.91 -7.14 -9.40
CA ASN A 54 -4.09 -7.77 -8.11
C ASN A 54 -3.45 -6.86 -7.05
N ILE A 55 -4.29 -6.11 -6.34
CA ILE A 55 -3.88 -5.17 -5.30
C ILE A 55 -3.96 -5.86 -3.94
N VAL A 56 -2.88 -5.78 -3.19
CA VAL A 56 -2.76 -6.37 -1.85
C VAL A 56 -2.48 -5.26 -0.85
N VAL A 57 -3.43 -5.02 0.05
CA VAL A 57 -3.26 -4.06 1.14
C VAL A 57 -2.91 -4.83 2.41
N VAL A 58 -1.77 -4.49 3.00
CA VAL A 58 -1.23 -5.12 4.20
C VAL A 58 -1.19 -4.08 5.30
N SER A 59 -1.94 -4.30 6.38
CA SER A 59 -1.94 -3.46 7.58
C SER A 59 -1.13 -4.14 8.66
N VAL A 60 -0.10 -3.45 9.16
CA VAL A 60 0.78 -3.92 10.22
C VAL A 60 0.35 -3.24 11.52
N LEU A 61 -0.05 -4.04 12.51
CA LEU A 61 -0.61 -3.58 13.77
C LEU A 61 0.24 -4.10 14.94
N ASN A 62 1.13 -3.28 15.44
CA ASN A 62 1.93 -3.51 16.65
C ASN A 62 1.48 -2.58 17.77
N GLY A 63 1.97 -2.74 19.00
CA GLY A 63 1.55 -1.95 20.14
C GLY A 63 1.63 -0.44 19.92
N SER A 64 2.64 0.01 19.17
CA SER A 64 2.86 1.42 18.89
C SER A 64 1.74 2.08 18.05
N VAL A 65 0.85 1.32 17.38
CA VAL A 65 -0.27 1.92 16.61
C VAL A 65 -1.32 2.58 17.49
N HIS A 66 -1.35 2.27 18.81
CA HIS A 66 -2.17 2.96 19.81
C HIS A 66 -1.60 4.32 20.26
N PHE A 67 -0.54 4.80 19.60
CA PHE A 67 0.00 6.13 19.81
C PHE A 67 -0.54 7.13 18.79
N GLY A 68 -0.71 8.38 19.20
CA GLY A 68 -1.06 9.50 18.33
C GLY A 68 -1.55 10.72 19.12
N SER A 69 -1.19 11.91 18.65
CA SER A 69 -1.49 13.19 19.31
C SER A 69 -2.93 13.67 19.09
N LYS A 70 -3.48 13.47 17.89
CA LYS A 70 -4.86 13.87 17.53
C LYS A 70 -5.77 12.66 17.31
N ARG A 71 -5.22 11.61 16.76
CA ARG A 71 -5.86 10.31 16.53
C ARG A 71 -4.79 9.24 16.55
N PHE A 72 -5.16 8.01 16.81
CA PHE A 72 -4.21 6.92 16.83
C PHE A 72 -3.69 6.59 15.43
N LYS A 73 -2.45 6.10 15.34
CA LYS A 73 -1.89 5.58 14.08
C LYS A 73 -2.77 4.49 13.49
N GLN A 74 -3.39 3.66 14.32
CA GLN A 74 -4.34 2.63 13.91
C GLN A 74 -5.49 3.19 13.06
N GLU A 75 -6.09 4.33 13.47
CA GLU A 75 -7.13 5.01 12.70
C GLU A 75 -6.61 5.52 11.34
N THR A 76 -5.36 6.02 11.32
CA THR A 76 -4.71 6.47 10.08
C THR A 76 -4.43 5.30 9.15
N ILE A 77 -4.01 4.14 9.70
CA ILE A 77 -3.84 2.89 8.94
C ILE A 77 -5.18 2.43 8.35
N ALA A 78 -6.24 2.41 9.16
CA ALA A 78 -7.59 2.03 8.72
C ALA A 78 -8.11 2.96 7.61
N GLN A 79 -7.95 4.28 7.78
CA GLN A 79 -8.32 5.27 6.77
C GLN A 79 -7.53 5.07 5.46
N THR A 80 -6.23 4.82 5.57
CA THR A 80 -5.37 4.59 4.39
C THR A 80 -5.77 3.32 3.67
N ALA A 81 -6.02 2.23 4.40
CA ALA A 81 -6.50 0.96 3.84
C ALA A 81 -7.86 1.13 3.14
N ALA A 82 -8.79 1.91 3.73
CA ALA A 82 -10.08 2.24 3.12
C ALA A 82 -9.90 2.98 1.80
N LEU A 83 -9.09 4.05 1.77
CA LEU A 83 -8.84 4.85 0.57
C LEU A 83 -8.26 3.99 -0.57
N LEU A 84 -7.29 3.13 -0.27
CA LEU A 84 -6.70 2.21 -1.22
C LEU A 84 -7.72 1.18 -1.72
N GLY A 85 -8.51 0.62 -0.81
CA GLY A 85 -9.56 -0.33 -1.14
C GLY A 85 -10.63 0.27 -2.07
N PHE A 86 -11.15 1.45 -1.75
CA PHE A 86 -12.12 2.16 -2.60
C PHE A 86 -11.54 2.53 -3.96
N SER A 87 -10.28 3.00 -4.01
CA SER A 87 -9.61 3.30 -5.28
C SER A 87 -9.46 2.04 -6.14
N THR A 88 -9.07 0.91 -5.55
CA THR A 88 -8.95 -0.39 -6.21
C THR A 88 -10.29 -0.82 -6.84
N LEU A 89 -11.38 -0.76 -6.07
CA LEU A 89 -12.70 -1.13 -6.57
C LEU A 89 -13.18 -0.20 -7.68
N LYS A 90 -12.95 1.11 -7.54
CA LYS A 90 -13.32 2.11 -8.54
C LYS A 90 -12.64 1.86 -9.88
N ASN A 91 -11.40 1.38 -9.86
CA ASN A 91 -10.63 1.04 -11.06
C ASN A 91 -10.96 -0.36 -11.62
N GLY A 92 -11.85 -1.12 -10.98
CA GLY A 92 -12.21 -2.46 -11.43
C GLY A 92 -11.16 -3.54 -11.09
N ASP A 93 -10.18 -3.23 -10.24
CA ASP A 93 -9.11 -4.14 -9.84
C ASP A 93 -9.55 -5.11 -8.72
N LEU A 94 -8.78 -6.19 -8.53
CA LEU A 94 -8.99 -7.15 -7.46
C LEU A 94 -8.27 -6.72 -6.19
N LEU A 95 -9.00 -6.60 -5.09
CA LEU A 95 -8.46 -6.30 -3.76
C LEU A 95 -8.36 -7.55 -2.91
N SER A 96 -7.21 -7.74 -2.27
CA SER A 96 -7.07 -8.60 -1.09
C SER A 96 -6.42 -7.81 0.05
N SER A 97 -6.80 -8.11 1.29
CA SER A 97 -6.30 -7.45 2.48
C SER A 97 -5.70 -8.46 3.45
N TYR A 98 -4.67 -8.02 4.16
CA TYR A 98 -3.99 -8.78 5.20
C TYR A 98 -3.77 -7.90 6.42
N ILE A 99 -3.93 -8.46 7.60
CA ILE A 99 -3.56 -7.85 8.87
C ILE A 99 -2.48 -8.72 9.52
N PHE A 100 -1.38 -8.09 9.91
CA PHE A 100 -0.24 -8.73 10.54
C PHE A 100 0.18 -8.04 11.83
N THR A 101 0.69 -8.87 12.72
CA THR A 101 1.57 -8.52 13.83
C THR A 101 2.90 -9.28 13.63
N ASP A 102 3.40 -10.00 14.61
CA ASP A 102 4.41 -11.06 14.49
C ASP A 102 3.86 -12.32 13.79
N GLU A 103 2.55 -12.39 13.61
CA GLU A 103 1.86 -13.42 12.86
C GLU A 103 0.78 -12.81 11.95
N MET A 104 0.20 -13.64 11.08
CA MET A 104 -0.93 -13.23 10.24
C MET A 104 -2.24 -13.35 11.02
N ILE A 105 -2.86 -12.23 11.35
CA ILE A 105 -4.11 -12.16 12.11
C ILE A 105 -5.32 -12.47 11.23
N SER A 106 -5.41 -11.82 10.07
CA SER A 106 -6.52 -12.04 9.14
C SER A 106 -6.10 -11.82 7.69
N HIS A 107 -6.88 -12.37 6.76
CA HIS A 107 -6.71 -12.10 5.34
C HIS A 107 -8.01 -12.30 4.58
N SER A 108 -8.16 -11.57 3.46
CA SER A 108 -9.25 -11.77 2.50
C SER A 108 -8.75 -12.35 1.18
N LYS A 109 -9.63 -13.11 0.49
CA LYS A 109 -9.37 -13.53 -0.89
C LYS A 109 -9.56 -12.35 -1.85
N PRO A 110 -8.87 -12.34 -3.02
CA PRO A 110 -9.08 -11.32 -4.03
C PRO A 110 -10.56 -11.16 -4.41
N SER A 111 -11.07 -9.93 -4.38
CA SER A 111 -12.49 -9.66 -4.62
C SER A 111 -12.71 -8.19 -4.99
N LYS A 112 -13.84 -7.91 -5.67
CA LYS A 112 -14.34 -6.55 -5.98
C LYS A 112 -15.50 -6.12 -5.08
N LYS A 113 -15.69 -6.80 -3.94
CA LYS A 113 -16.88 -6.58 -3.10
C LYS A 113 -16.61 -5.53 -2.01
N LEU A 114 -17.46 -4.51 -1.97
CA LEU A 114 -17.37 -3.41 -1.01
C LEU A 114 -17.33 -3.86 0.47
N HIS A 115 -18.12 -4.87 0.81
CA HIS A 115 -18.17 -5.36 2.20
C HIS A 115 -16.82 -5.86 2.72
N GLN A 116 -15.89 -6.29 1.83
CA GLN A 116 -14.56 -6.70 2.26
C GLN A 116 -13.72 -5.53 2.73
N ILE A 117 -13.88 -4.35 2.12
CA ILE A 117 -13.22 -3.12 2.59
C ILE A 117 -13.76 -2.76 3.96
N GLN A 118 -15.09 -2.76 4.11
CA GLN A 118 -15.74 -2.43 5.38
C GLN A 118 -15.28 -3.37 6.49
N LYS A 119 -15.28 -4.68 6.21
CA LYS A 119 -14.79 -5.67 7.17
C LYS A 119 -13.32 -5.45 7.53
N ASN A 120 -12.45 -5.23 6.53
CA ASN A 120 -11.02 -5.00 6.80
C ASN A 120 -10.79 -3.76 7.66
N VAL A 121 -11.52 -2.68 7.40
CA VAL A 121 -11.45 -1.44 8.20
C VAL A 121 -11.92 -1.69 9.64
N GLN A 122 -13.02 -2.41 9.80
CA GLN A 122 -13.55 -2.79 11.10
C GLN A 122 -12.56 -3.67 11.85
N ASP A 123 -12.03 -4.72 11.20
CA ASP A 123 -11.03 -5.64 11.79
C ASP A 123 -9.78 -4.85 12.25
N ILE A 124 -9.34 -3.80 11.49
CA ILE A 124 -8.22 -2.96 11.90
C ILE A 124 -8.58 -2.13 13.14
N LEU A 125 -9.74 -1.47 13.16
CA LEU A 125 -10.13 -0.56 14.24
C LEU A 125 -10.46 -1.29 15.56
N GLU A 126 -10.99 -2.49 15.48
CA GLU A 126 -11.37 -3.30 16.65
C GLU A 126 -10.20 -4.14 17.20
N PHE A 127 -9.08 -4.24 16.46
CA PHE A 127 -7.94 -5.04 16.88
C PHE A 127 -7.22 -4.39 18.07
N ASP A 128 -7.08 -5.14 19.16
CA ASP A 128 -6.23 -4.76 20.28
C ASP A 128 -4.76 -5.12 19.98
N ALA A 129 -3.99 -4.08 19.65
CA ALA A 129 -2.58 -4.21 19.32
C ALA A 129 -1.64 -4.07 20.53
N ILE A 130 -2.15 -3.80 21.73
CA ILE A 130 -1.32 -3.67 22.95
C ILE A 130 -0.56 -4.99 23.16
N ASN A 131 0.70 -4.88 23.54
CA ASN A 131 1.61 -6.02 23.76
C ASN A 131 1.83 -6.89 22.50
N LYS A 132 1.58 -6.35 21.30
CA LYS A 132 1.88 -7.01 20.04
C LYS A 132 3.13 -6.40 19.40
N LYS A 133 3.99 -7.26 18.86
CA LYS A 133 5.18 -6.86 18.10
C LYS A 133 4.96 -7.07 16.61
N VAL A 134 5.86 -6.59 15.81
CA VAL A 134 5.89 -6.88 14.37
C VAL A 134 7.03 -7.83 14.06
N ASP A 135 6.84 -8.71 13.07
CA ASP A 135 7.92 -9.45 12.43
C ASP A 135 7.79 -9.30 10.90
N PHE A 136 8.56 -8.38 10.33
CA PHE A 136 8.56 -8.14 8.89
C PHE A 136 9.05 -9.33 8.07
N LYS A 137 9.84 -10.24 8.66
CA LYS A 137 10.26 -11.47 7.99
C LYS A 137 9.07 -12.42 7.81
N VAL A 138 8.25 -12.58 8.84
CA VAL A 138 7.01 -13.36 8.75
C VAL A 138 6.07 -12.78 7.69
N ILE A 139 5.94 -11.46 7.64
CA ILE A 139 5.14 -10.76 6.61
C ILE A 139 5.67 -11.09 5.21
N ALA A 140 6.97 -10.86 4.97
CA ALA A 140 7.60 -11.09 3.68
C ALA A 140 7.48 -12.56 3.22
N ASP A 141 7.79 -13.51 4.10
CA ASP A 141 7.75 -14.95 3.81
C ASP A 141 6.31 -15.43 3.52
N THR A 142 5.35 -14.94 4.30
CA THR A 142 3.93 -15.30 4.12
C THR A 142 3.40 -14.79 2.79
N LEU A 143 3.63 -13.53 2.47
CA LEU A 143 3.20 -12.92 1.21
C LEU A 143 3.89 -13.58 0.02
N PHE A 144 5.21 -13.82 0.10
CA PHE A 144 5.97 -14.49 -0.96
C PHE A 144 5.43 -15.89 -1.28
N LYS A 145 5.05 -16.66 -0.25
CA LYS A 145 4.49 -18.01 -0.40
C LYS A 145 3.06 -18.01 -0.91
N ARG A 146 2.21 -17.08 -0.43
CA ARG A 146 0.77 -17.03 -0.75
C ARG A 146 0.46 -16.39 -2.10
N LEU A 147 1.15 -15.31 -2.44
CA LEU A 147 0.88 -14.57 -3.68
C LEU A 147 1.59 -15.24 -4.87
N LYS A 148 0.81 -15.93 -5.70
CA LYS A 148 1.34 -16.66 -6.87
C LYS A 148 1.45 -15.79 -8.12
N ARG A 149 0.59 -14.78 -8.26
CA ARG A 149 0.57 -13.84 -9.41
C ARG A 149 1.27 -12.55 -9.02
N LYS A 150 1.90 -11.89 -10.01
CA LYS A 150 2.46 -10.55 -9.79
C LYS A 150 1.35 -9.62 -9.28
N SER A 151 1.65 -8.90 -8.22
CA SER A 151 0.68 -8.05 -7.50
C SER A 151 1.33 -6.72 -7.15
N LEU A 152 0.51 -5.70 -6.95
CA LEU A 152 0.90 -4.47 -6.29
C LEU A 152 0.60 -4.60 -4.80
N ILE A 153 1.63 -4.58 -3.97
CA ILE A 153 1.53 -4.78 -2.52
C ILE A 153 1.78 -3.44 -1.83
N LEU A 154 0.81 -2.98 -1.05
CA LEU A 154 0.95 -1.79 -0.22
C LEU A 154 1.00 -2.22 1.24
N ILE A 155 2.14 -1.99 1.88
CA ILE A 155 2.36 -2.34 3.29
C ILE A 155 2.30 -1.06 4.11
N ILE A 156 1.33 -0.99 5.03
CA ILE A 156 1.03 0.17 5.86
C ILE A 156 1.42 -0.15 7.30
N GLY A 157 2.29 0.64 7.90
CA GLY A 157 2.75 0.44 9.28
C GLY A 157 3.64 1.59 9.74
N ASP A 158 4.20 1.49 10.94
CA ASP A 158 5.05 2.54 11.51
C ASP A 158 6.55 2.39 11.20
N TYR A 159 7.00 1.19 10.88
CA TYR A 159 8.38 0.90 10.47
C TYR A 159 9.47 1.31 11.46
N PHE A 160 9.23 1.17 12.77
CA PHE A 160 10.32 1.29 13.75
C PHE A 160 11.31 0.13 13.68
N GLU A 161 10.94 -0.96 13.04
CA GLU A 161 11.87 -1.99 12.58
C GLU A 161 12.12 -1.85 11.08
N ILE A 162 13.37 -2.08 10.65
CA ILE A 162 13.75 -1.97 9.23
C ILE A 162 13.48 -3.31 8.54
N PRO A 163 12.54 -3.37 7.57
CA PRO A 163 12.19 -4.60 6.89
C PRO A 163 13.26 -5.06 5.88
N ASP A 164 13.24 -6.35 5.56
CA ASP A 164 13.90 -6.90 4.37
C ASP A 164 12.86 -7.44 3.38
N PHE A 165 12.47 -6.59 2.42
CA PHE A 165 11.50 -6.94 1.38
C PHE A 165 12.13 -7.23 0.02
N ARG A 166 13.46 -7.42 -0.08
CA ARG A 166 14.17 -7.62 -1.36
C ARG A 166 13.59 -8.75 -2.21
N LEU A 167 13.35 -9.90 -1.59
CA LEU A 167 12.79 -11.05 -2.31
C LEU A 167 11.35 -10.79 -2.76
N LEU A 168 10.57 -10.13 -1.92
CA LEU A 168 9.19 -9.76 -2.23
C LEU A 168 9.14 -8.75 -3.39
N ALA A 169 10.01 -7.74 -3.36
CA ALA A 169 10.11 -6.71 -4.40
C ALA A 169 10.61 -7.23 -5.76
N ARG A 170 11.37 -8.34 -5.78
CA ARG A 170 11.73 -9.02 -7.05
C ARG A 170 10.55 -9.69 -7.74
N LYS A 171 9.57 -10.15 -6.98
CA LYS A 171 8.41 -10.90 -7.50
C LYS A 171 7.19 -10.01 -7.71
N HIS A 172 7.03 -8.99 -6.90
CA HIS A 172 5.88 -8.11 -6.84
C HIS A 172 6.31 -6.63 -6.88
N GLU A 173 5.39 -5.73 -7.20
CA GLU A 173 5.60 -4.31 -6.96
C GLU A 173 5.24 -4.00 -5.51
N VAL A 174 6.22 -3.54 -4.72
CA VAL A 174 6.03 -3.27 -3.28
C VAL A 174 6.11 -1.77 -3.03
N LEU A 175 5.12 -1.25 -2.32
CA LEU A 175 5.06 0.12 -1.84
C LEU A 175 4.92 0.12 -0.32
N CYS A 176 5.64 1.02 0.36
CA CYS A 176 5.55 1.18 1.81
C CYS A 176 4.86 2.50 2.18
N VAL A 177 3.87 2.43 3.06
CA VAL A 177 3.21 3.60 3.63
C VAL A 177 3.57 3.66 5.11
N ILE A 178 4.41 4.62 5.47
CA ILE A 178 4.95 4.80 6.81
C ILE A 178 4.01 5.74 7.57
N VAL A 179 3.40 5.27 8.63
CA VAL A 179 2.49 6.06 9.48
C VAL A 179 3.22 6.48 10.75
N ARG A 180 3.27 7.78 11.01
CA ARG A 180 3.97 8.38 12.15
C ARG A 180 3.10 9.43 12.83
N ASP A 181 3.49 9.77 14.05
CA ASP A 181 3.01 10.96 14.74
C ASP A 181 4.17 11.96 14.95
N HIS A 182 3.87 13.25 14.87
CA HIS A 182 4.89 14.29 15.09
C HIS A 182 5.52 14.22 16.47
N LEU A 183 4.76 13.83 17.51
CA LEU A 183 5.29 13.68 18.86
C LEU A 183 6.26 12.48 19.00
N GLU A 184 6.17 11.48 18.12
CA GLU A 184 7.16 10.39 18.10
C GLU A 184 8.52 10.85 17.59
N GLU A 185 8.55 11.84 16.70
CA GLU A 185 9.81 12.35 16.12
C GLU A 185 10.35 13.54 16.94
N HIS A 186 9.45 14.34 17.47
CA HIS A 186 9.74 15.56 18.22
C HIS A 186 8.91 15.62 19.50
N PRO A 187 9.19 14.76 20.48
CA PRO A 187 8.46 14.82 21.75
C PRO A 187 8.74 16.14 22.47
N PRO A 188 7.77 16.68 23.23
CA PRO A 188 7.98 17.85 24.05
C PRO A 188 8.90 17.53 25.24
N GLU A 189 9.49 18.57 25.82
CA GLU A 189 10.14 18.47 27.11
C GLU A 189 9.08 18.22 28.19
N MET A 190 9.23 17.16 28.97
CA MET A 190 8.25 16.74 29.99
C MET A 190 8.84 16.71 31.40
N GLY A 191 10.18 16.97 31.54
CA GLY A 191 10.87 16.76 32.80
C GLY A 191 10.91 15.28 33.19
N PHE A 192 10.84 14.98 34.46
CA PHE A 192 10.81 13.58 34.92
C PHE A 192 9.44 12.96 34.63
N ALA A 193 9.45 11.91 33.83
CA ALA A 193 8.24 11.20 33.41
C ALA A 193 8.46 9.68 33.36
N SER A 194 7.36 8.95 33.53
CA SER A 194 7.31 7.50 33.31
C SER A 194 6.55 7.22 32.02
N LEU A 195 7.20 6.53 31.09
CA LEU A 195 6.62 6.11 29.82
C LEU A 195 6.45 4.59 29.83
N VAL A 196 5.45 4.10 29.14
CA VAL A 196 5.22 2.67 28.96
C VAL A 196 5.36 2.34 27.49
N ASP A 197 6.19 1.36 27.19
CA ASP A 197 6.30 0.81 25.84
C ASP A 197 5.05 -0.03 25.53
N PRO A 198 4.23 0.33 24.53
CA PRO A 198 3.01 -0.41 24.23
C PRO A 198 3.24 -1.80 23.60
N GLU A 199 4.46 -2.12 23.20
CA GLU A 199 4.80 -3.42 22.62
C GLU A 199 5.32 -4.45 23.63
N SER A 200 5.89 -4.00 24.72
CA SER A 200 6.46 -4.86 25.77
C SER A 200 5.87 -4.64 27.14
N VAL A 201 5.04 -3.59 27.30
CA VAL A 201 4.51 -3.10 28.57
C VAL A 201 5.62 -2.74 29.58
N ALA A 202 6.86 -2.61 29.09
CA ALA A 202 7.99 -2.19 29.91
C ALA A 202 7.91 -0.69 30.23
N GLY A 203 8.09 -0.34 31.50
CA GLY A 203 8.20 1.05 31.95
C GLY A 203 9.60 1.61 31.69
N LEU A 204 9.67 2.85 31.24
CA LEU A 204 10.89 3.65 31.16
C LEU A 204 10.68 4.93 31.96
N GLU A 205 11.44 5.07 33.04
CA GLU A 205 11.46 6.30 33.83
C GLU A 205 12.72 7.11 33.51
N GLY A 206 12.58 8.40 33.37
CA GLY A 206 13.71 9.26 33.05
C GLY A 206 13.38 10.73 33.00
N ASP A 207 14.42 11.55 32.90
CA ASP A 207 14.31 12.99 32.72
C ASP A 207 14.32 13.32 31.22
N PHE A 208 13.15 13.73 30.73
CA PHE A 208 12.92 14.14 29.35
C PHE A 208 13.17 15.64 29.15
N ASN A 209 14.39 16.06 29.48
CA ASN A 209 14.86 17.44 29.27
C ASN A 209 15.29 17.69 27.82
N ALA A 210 15.61 18.95 27.49
CA ALA A 210 16.01 19.38 26.15
C ALA A 210 17.13 18.53 25.52
N SER A 211 18.12 18.09 26.33
CA SER A 211 19.24 17.28 25.84
C SER A 211 18.82 15.86 25.50
N SER A 212 18.03 15.22 26.37
CA SER A 212 17.52 13.85 26.14
C SER A 212 16.55 13.80 24.96
N VAL A 213 15.63 14.78 24.85
CA VAL A 213 14.70 14.93 23.74
C VAL A 213 15.45 15.15 22.42
N LYS A 214 16.45 16.04 22.40
CA LYS A 214 17.29 16.24 21.21
C LYS A 214 18.01 14.97 20.77
N THR A 215 18.60 14.24 21.72
CA THR A 215 19.31 12.97 21.45
C THR A 215 18.34 11.92 20.90
N TYR A 216 17.15 11.82 21.46
CA TYR A 216 16.09 10.93 20.96
C TYR A 216 15.68 11.28 19.53
N SER A 217 15.35 12.54 19.24
CA SER A 217 14.96 12.98 17.90
C SER A 217 16.06 12.71 16.86
N GLN A 218 17.34 12.89 17.24
CA GLN A 218 18.46 12.53 16.37
C GLN A 218 18.53 11.03 16.07
N LYS A 219 18.25 10.17 17.07
CA LYS A 219 18.20 8.71 16.87
C LYS A 219 17.06 8.30 15.95
N VAL A 220 15.88 8.91 16.09
CA VAL A 220 14.72 8.67 15.21
C VAL A 220 15.05 9.11 13.78
N ALA A 221 15.62 10.31 13.59
CA ALA A 221 16.03 10.78 12.28
C ALA A 221 17.08 9.86 11.63
N ALA A 222 18.08 9.40 12.39
CA ALA A 222 19.08 8.47 11.90
C ALA A 222 18.50 7.09 11.54
N HIS A 223 17.48 6.64 12.29
CA HIS A 223 16.74 5.43 11.99
C HIS A 223 15.97 5.59 10.67
N ASP A 224 15.22 6.67 10.50
CA ASP A 224 14.46 6.96 9.28
C ASP A 224 15.38 7.06 8.05
N HIS A 225 16.55 7.68 8.19
CA HIS A 225 17.56 7.69 7.12
C HIS A 225 17.95 6.26 6.69
N ARG A 226 18.26 5.39 7.62
CA ARG A 226 18.63 4.00 7.33
C ARG A 226 17.45 3.23 6.68
N LEU A 227 16.23 3.45 7.15
CA LEU A 227 15.01 2.86 6.58
C LEU A 227 14.83 3.32 5.12
N PHE A 228 14.88 4.63 4.86
CA PHE A 228 14.67 5.17 3.52
C PHE A 228 15.74 4.73 2.54
N ASP A 229 17.01 4.70 2.97
CA ASP A 229 18.11 4.20 2.16
C ASP A 229 17.98 2.71 1.85
N ARG A 230 17.47 1.94 2.82
CA ARG A 230 17.18 0.52 2.59
C ARG A 230 16.08 0.35 1.54
N LEU A 231 14.94 1.03 1.69
CA LEU A 231 13.82 0.95 0.76
C LEU A 231 14.23 1.38 -0.65
N ARG A 232 14.98 2.49 -0.79
CA ARG A 232 15.51 2.95 -2.10
C ARG A 232 16.43 1.93 -2.75
N ARG A 233 17.37 1.34 -2.00
CA ARG A 233 18.27 0.30 -2.52
C ARG A 233 17.53 -0.94 -2.99
N ASP A 234 16.43 -1.27 -2.33
CA ASP A 234 15.61 -2.42 -2.69
C ASP A 234 14.59 -2.09 -3.81
N GLY A 235 14.62 -0.86 -4.37
CA GLY A 235 13.70 -0.40 -5.42
C GLY A 235 12.27 -0.21 -4.96
N ILE A 236 12.05 -0.03 -3.65
CA ILE A 236 10.74 0.10 -3.03
C ILE A 236 10.41 1.58 -2.88
N ARG A 237 9.30 2.00 -3.47
CA ARG A 237 8.75 3.35 -3.28
C ARG A 237 8.03 3.43 -1.95
N PHE A 238 8.09 4.59 -1.33
CA PHE A 238 7.45 4.81 -0.04
C PHE A 238 6.93 6.24 0.10
N THR A 239 6.02 6.42 1.03
CA THR A 239 5.54 7.71 1.50
C THR A 239 5.39 7.70 3.01
N LYS A 240 5.52 8.86 3.65
CA LYS A 240 5.24 9.05 5.09
C LYS A 240 3.93 9.83 5.24
N ILE A 241 3.08 9.35 6.13
CA ILE A 241 1.79 9.97 6.49
C ILE A 241 1.81 10.22 7.99
N TYR A 242 1.54 11.46 8.39
CA TYR A 242 1.37 11.80 9.79
C TYR A 242 -0.09 11.65 10.21
N THR A 243 -0.31 11.35 11.49
CA THR A 243 -1.66 11.13 12.06
C THR A 243 -2.60 12.31 11.88
N ASP A 244 -2.09 13.53 11.78
CA ASP A 244 -2.85 14.76 11.56
C ASP A 244 -2.95 15.17 10.08
N ALA A 245 -2.28 14.44 9.17
CA ALA A 245 -2.25 14.76 7.75
C ALA A 245 -3.39 14.08 6.96
N ASN A 246 -3.63 14.61 5.76
CA ASN A 246 -4.56 13.99 4.82
C ASN A 246 -3.86 12.87 4.03
N ALA A 247 -4.21 11.63 4.32
CA ALA A 247 -3.63 10.45 3.68
C ALA A 247 -3.79 10.45 2.15
N SER A 248 -4.86 11.03 1.60
CA SER A 248 -5.10 11.02 0.15
C SER A 248 -4.04 11.82 -0.63
N VAL A 249 -3.49 12.89 -0.04
CA VAL A 249 -2.45 13.71 -0.69
C VAL A 249 -1.14 12.93 -0.79
N ALA A 250 -0.75 12.26 0.30
CA ALA A 250 0.48 11.47 0.32
C ALA A 250 0.40 10.25 -0.61
N LEU A 251 -0.76 9.57 -0.64
CA LEU A 251 -1.00 8.46 -1.55
C LEU A 251 -0.95 8.91 -3.01
N ARG A 252 -1.57 10.04 -3.36
CA ARG A 252 -1.53 10.57 -4.73
C ARG A 252 -0.09 10.75 -5.19
N ARG A 253 0.77 11.41 -4.40
CA ARG A 253 2.20 11.59 -4.72
C ARG A 253 2.94 10.26 -4.89
N LEU A 254 2.59 9.24 -4.09
CA LEU A 254 3.19 7.92 -4.19
C LEU A 254 2.89 7.25 -5.55
N PHE A 255 1.70 7.50 -6.13
CA PHE A 255 1.28 6.94 -7.41
C PHE A 255 1.63 7.80 -8.63
N GLU A 256 1.68 9.14 -8.50
CA GLU A 256 2.06 10.07 -9.58
C GLU A 256 3.53 9.95 -10.01
N GLY A 257 4.40 9.37 -9.20
CA GLY A 257 5.80 9.07 -9.52
C GLY A 257 6.00 7.84 -10.41
N ARG A 258 4.97 7.45 -11.17
CA ARG A 258 5.03 6.36 -12.15
C ARG A 258 5.51 6.83 -13.50
#